data_13d8ab7f4d0eb540f35f1eb8ebfe94c1
#
_entry.id   13d8ab7f4d0eb540f35f1eb8ebfe94c1
#
_cell.length_a   1.000
_cell.length_b   1.000
_cell.length_c   1.000
_cell.angle_alpha   90.00
_cell.angle_beta   90.00
_cell.angle_gamma   90.00
#
_symmetry.space_group_name_H-M   'P 1'
#
loop_
_entity.id
_entity.type
_entity.pdbx_description
1 polymer ?
#
loop_
_entity_poly.entity_id
_entity_poly.type
_entity_poly.pdbx_seq_one_letter_code
_entity_poly.pdbx_strand_id
1 'polypeptide(L)'
;MNIDLPLILTIIVGLSGAIWLLDALFFASQRSERLSRLQRQHPNWSKHGSADEKLFTHAAIQEASEPLVVEYAKSFFPVLAFVLVLRSFLYEPFQIPSSSMVPTLQVGDYILVNKFNYGLRLPVTRTKVWSMGSPDRGDVMVFYPPHANKQYYIKRVIGIPGDRIQYRNKRLSVNGVDVPREWLAEIPGTRRIQVGLEEPRSERSHLFQVDQMRPTRDFSVVVRPGHYFMMGDNRDNSSDSRVWGQVPEQDIVGEAVAIWMHWESLFSIP
;
A
#
# COMPACT_ATOMS: atom_id res chain seq x y z
N MET A 1 -9.96 16.92 -2.51
CA MET A 1 -8.50 17.22 -2.52
C MET A 1 -7.82 15.94 -2.07
N ASN A 2 -7.20 15.18 -2.99
CA ASN A 2 -6.51 13.95 -2.61
C ASN A 2 -5.19 14.35 -1.94
N ILE A 3 -5.14 14.18 -0.64
CA ILE A 3 -3.92 14.43 0.15
C ILE A 3 -2.91 13.32 -0.19
N ASP A 4 -1.77 13.70 -0.72
CA ASP A 4 -0.65 12.77 -0.95
C ASP A 4 0.05 12.49 0.40
N LEU A 5 -0.53 11.55 1.15
CA LEU A 5 -0.05 11.20 2.49
C LEU A 5 1.40 10.68 2.51
N PRO A 6 1.88 9.87 1.54
CA PRO A 6 3.29 9.51 1.42
C PRO A 6 4.22 10.72 1.30
N LEU A 7 3.87 11.69 0.49
CA LEU A 7 4.67 12.92 0.32
C LEU A 7 4.73 13.72 1.62
N ILE A 8 3.58 13.94 2.27
CA ILE A 8 3.53 14.68 3.54
C ILE A 8 4.37 13.99 4.62
N LEU A 9 4.21 12.67 4.77
CA LEU A 9 4.96 11.89 5.75
C LEU A 9 6.48 11.95 5.47
N THR A 10 6.88 11.87 4.20
CA THR A 10 8.30 12.00 3.80
C THR A 10 8.86 13.37 4.16
N ILE A 11 8.10 14.45 3.93
CA ILE A 11 8.51 15.81 4.28
C ILE A 11 8.65 15.96 5.80
N ILE A 12 7.67 15.50 6.57
CA ILE A 12 7.69 15.62 8.04
C ILE A 12 8.87 14.83 8.63
N VAL A 13 9.09 13.59 8.18
CA VAL A 13 10.23 12.77 8.62
C VAL A 13 11.55 13.42 8.21
N GLY A 14 11.66 13.94 6.99
CA GLY A 14 12.84 14.65 6.53
C GLY A 14 13.16 15.90 7.36
N LEU A 15 12.15 16.72 7.65
CA LEU A 15 12.31 17.93 8.47
C LEU A 15 12.67 17.60 9.92
N SER A 16 11.94 16.66 10.55
CA SER A 16 12.22 16.28 11.93
C SER A 16 13.61 15.64 12.09
N GLY A 17 14.01 14.78 11.14
CA GLY A 17 15.35 14.20 11.10
C GLY A 17 16.44 15.24 10.89
N ALA A 18 16.24 16.23 10.02
CA ALA A 18 17.18 17.32 9.78
C ALA A 18 17.33 18.20 11.04
N ILE A 19 16.23 18.57 11.69
CA ILE A 19 16.27 19.35 12.93
C ILE A 19 17.04 18.59 14.02
N TRP A 20 16.73 17.30 14.22
CA TRP A 20 17.46 16.49 15.21
C TRP A 20 18.94 16.34 14.87
N LEU A 21 19.27 16.10 13.60
CA LEU A 21 20.67 15.95 13.17
C LEU A 21 21.47 17.26 13.35
N LEU A 22 20.89 18.39 12.95
CA LEU A 22 21.52 19.71 13.13
C LEU A 22 21.76 20.01 14.61
N ASP A 23 20.78 19.72 15.44
CA ASP A 23 20.93 19.89 16.89
C ASP A 23 22.02 18.97 17.45
N ALA A 24 22.05 17.71 17.07
CA ALA A 24 23.05 16.75 17.53
C ALA A 24 24.49 17.14 17.13
N LEU A 25 24.64 17.69 15.93
CA LEU A 25 25.97 18.09 15.39
C LEU A 25 26.49 19.41 15.97
N PHE A 26 25.60 20.39 16.19
CA PHE A 26 26.06 21.76 16.50
C PHE A 26 25.74 22.24 17.92
N PHE A 27 24.67 21.74 18.56
CA PHE A 27 24.18 22.30 19.80
C PHE A 27 24.17 21.33 20.99
N ALA A 28 24.01 20.03 20.75
CA ALA A 28 23.89 19.03 21.83
C ALA A 28 25.16 18.95 22.70
N SER A 29 26.36 19.03 22.11
CA SER A 29 27.63 19.03 22.85
C SER A 29 27.74 20.23 23.79
N GLN A 30 27.38 21.43 23.31
CA GLN A 30 27.42 22.65 24.09
C GLN A 30 26.46 22.61 25.30
N ARG A 31 25.24 22.04 25.10
CA ARG A 31 24.29 21.84 26.19
C ARG A 31 24.80 20.84 27.23
N SER A 32 25.40 19.75 26.76
CA SER A 32 26.02 18.74 27.64
C SER A 32 27.16 19.33 28.49
N GLU A 33 28.01 20.17 27.89
CA GLU A 33 29.07 20.88 28.63
C GLU A 33 28.51 21.86 29.68
N ARG A 34 27.47 22.63 29.31
CA ARG A 34 26.80 23.54 30.25
C ARG A 34 26.19 22.74 31.42
N LEU A 35 25.50 21.67 31.14
CA LEU A 35 24.93 20.78 32.16
C LEU A 35 26.02 20.24 33.11
N SER A 36 27.13 19.80 32.54
CA SER A 36 28.28 19.30 33.32
C SER A 36 28.92 20.38 34.21
N ARG A 37 28.94 21.64 33.76
CA ARG A 37 29.39 22.77 34.59
C ARG A 37 28.43 23.04 35.74
N LEU A 38 27.13 23.09 35.50
CA LEU A 38 26.10 23.25 36.52
C LEU A 38 26.13 22.14 37.57
N GLN A 39 26.37 20.88 37.17
CA GLN A 39 26.53 19.74 38.09
C GLN A 39 27.74 19.91 38.99
N ARG A 40 28.87 20.47 38.50
CA ARG A 40 30.06 20.77 39.36
C ARG A 40 29.81 21.93 40.29
N GLN A 41 29.01 22.92 39.94
CA GLN A 41 28.67 24.07 40.79
C GLN A 41 27.71 23.70 41.93
N HIS A 42 26.87 22.66 41.73
CA HIS A 42 25.88 22.19 42.68
C HIS A 42 26.13 20.72 43.05
N PRO A 43 27.14 20.39 43.87
CA PRO A 43 27.55 19.01 44.09
C PRO A 43 26.49 18.11 44.78
N ASN A 44 25.50 18.70 45.43
CA ASN A 44 24.39 17.97 46.05
C ASN A 44 23.12 17.97 45.19
N TRP A 45 23.20 18.26 43.90
CA TRP A 45 22.08 18.34 42.99
C TRP A 45 21.20 17.06 42.94
N SER A 46 21.78 15.88 43.20
CA SER A 46 21.06 14.60 43.21
C SER A 46 20.43 14.26 44.58
N LYS A 47 20.65 15.08 45.65
CA LYS A 47 20.02 14.88 46.97
C LYS A 47 18.65 15.50 47.00
N HIS A 48 17.60 14.69 47.10
CA HIS A 48 16.22 15.08 47.10
C HIS A 48 15.89 16.08 48.23
N GLY A 49 15.29 17.21 47.91
CA GLY A 49 14.92 18.28 48.86
C GLY A 49 16.07 19.23 49.25
N SER A 50 17.26 19.09 48.64
CA SER A 50 18.39 20.00 48.89
C SER A 50 18.20 21.37 48.23
N ALA A 51 18.82 22.40 48.79
CA ALA A 51 18.85 23.72 48.14
C ALA A 51 19.56 23.66 46.77
N ASP A 52 20.63 22.88 46.68
CA ASP A 52 21.37 22.65 45.43
C ASP A 52 20.53 22.01 44.34
N GLU A 53 19.62 21.08 44.66
CA GLU A 53 18.71 20.46 43.72
C GLU A 53 17.82 21.51 43.04
N LYS A 54 17.22 22.41 43.84
CA LYS A 54 16.33 23.48 43.34
C LYS A 54 17.08 24.47 42.45
N LEU A 55 18.27 24.91 42.91
CA LEU A 55 19.12 25.84 42.15
C LEU A 55 19.60 25.22 40.83
N PHE A 56 20.07 23.95 40.87
CA PHE A 56 20.49 23.21 39.71
C PHE A 56 19.33 23.06 38.72
N THR A 57 18.16 22.63 39.18
CA THR A 57 17.00 22.40 38.28
C THR A 57 16.59 23.71 37.59
N HIS A 58 16.57 24.82 38.32
CA HIS A 58 16.21 26.10 37.75
C HIS A 58 17.24 26.60 36.73
N ALA A 59 18.55 26.48 37.04
CA ALA A 59 19.62 26.83 36.13
C ALA A 59 19.67 25.90 34.90
N ALA A 60 19.47 24.59 35.08
CA ALA A 60 19.43 23.62 34.00
C ALA A 60 18.29 23.90 32.99
N ILE A 61 17.11 24.27 33.48
CA ILE A 61 15.98 24.67 32.63
C ILE A 61 16.32 25.95 31.83
N GLN A 62 16.98 26.93 32.44
CA GLN A 62 17.32 28.18 31.78
C GLN A 62 18.47 28.09 30.78
N GLU A 63 19.52 27.34 31.11
CA GLU A 63 20.79 27.37 30.37
C GLU A 63 21.06 26.14 29.52
N ALA A 64 20.47 24.99 29.83
CA ALA A 64 20.75 23.71 29.21
C ALA A 64 19.52 22.96 28.68
N SER A 65 18.33 23.56 28.71
CA SER A 65 17.13 22.93 28.16
C SER A 65 17.19 22.79 26.64
N GLU A 66 16.60 21.74 26.14
CA GLU A 66 16.41 21.58 24.68
C GLU A 66 15.30 22.53 24.22
N PRO A 67 15.44 23.20 23.03
CA PRO A 67 14.33 23.91 22.43
C PRO A 67 13.15 22.96 22.16
N LEU A 68 11.92 23.40 22.39
CA LEU A 68 10.72 22.59 22.19
C LEU A 68 10.64 21.94 20.80
N VAL A 69 11.08 22.65 19.77
CA VAL A 69 11.11 22.13 18.39
C VAL A 69 12.04 20.91 18.25
N VAL A 70 13.18 20.93 18.94
CA VAL A 70 14.16 19.83 18.94
C VAL A 70 13.61 18.64 19.73
N GLU A 71 13.01 18.90 20.88
CA GLU A 71 12.40 17.90 21.73
C GLU A 71 11.30 17.13 20.99
N TYR A 72 10.38 17.84 20.31
CA TYR A 72 9.35 17.22 19.49
C TYR A 72 9.94 16.48 18.28
N ALA A 73 10.89 17.08 17.57
CA ALA A 73 11.54 16.45 16.44
C ALA A 73 12.19 15.12 16.84
N LYS A 74 12.91 15.09 17.94
CA LYS A 74 13.58 13.92 18.50
C LYS A 74 12.62 12.83 18.97
N SER A 75 11.50 13.23 19.58
CA SER A 75 10.48 12.30 20.11
C SER A 75 9.66 11.66 18.97
N PHE A 76 9.26 12.43 17.97
CA PHE A 76 8.41 11.94 16.89
C PHE A 76 9.14 11.30 15.74
N PHE A 77 10.38 11.70 15.45
CA PHE A 77 11.15 11.18 14.32
C PHE A 77 11.22 9.65 14.27
N PRO A 78 11.58 8.91 15.35
CA PRO A 78 11.70 7.45 15.27
C PRO A 78 10.39 6.77 14.90
N VAL A 79 9.27 7.24 15.47
CA VAL A 79 7.94 6.68 15.23
C VAL A 79 7.49 6.98 13.80
N LEU A 80 7.63 8.23 13.35
CA LEU A 80 7.26 8.64 12.01
C LEU A 80 8.14 7.98 10.95
N ALA A 81 9.45 7.84 11.20
CA ALA A 81 10.37 7.12 10.33
C ALA A 81 10.01 5.64 10.23
N PHE A 82 9.68 4.98 11.34
CA PHE A 82 9.21 3.60 11.33
C PHE A 82 7.92 3.44 10.50
N VAL A 83 6.93 4.31 10.72
CA VAL A 83 5.68 4.29 9.95
C VAL A 83 5.94 4.54 8.46
N LEU A 84 6.83 5.50 8.13
CA LEU A 84 7.22 5.76 6.74
C LEU A 84 7.85 4.53 6.08
N VAL A 85 8.79 3.86 6.77
CA VAL A 85 9.45 2.65 6.25
C VAL A 85 8.42 1.53 6.06
N LEU A 86 7.60 1.26 7.08
CA LEU A 86 6.59 0.21 7.02
C LEU A 86 5.64 0.43 5.85
N ARG A 87 5.07 1.63 5.74
CA ARG A 87 4.09 1.98 4.71
C ARG A 87 4.72 2.08 3.31
N SER A 88 5.96 2.58 3.20
CA SER A 88 6.61 2.77 1.91
C SER A 88 7.10 1.47 1.28
N PHE A 89 7.56 0.53 2.11
CA PHE A 89 8.29 -0.65 1.62
C PHE A 89 7.63 -1.98 1.93
N LEU A 90 6.78 -2.07 2.96
CA LEU A 90 6.22 -3.34 3.39
C LEU A 90 4.74 -3.47 3.02
N TYR A 91 3.86 -2.89 3.80
CA TYR A 91 2.43 -3.09 3.66
C TYR A 91 1.66 -1.78 3.67
N GLU A 92 0.65 -1.69 2.81
CA GLU A 92 -0.25 -0.54 2.76
C GLU A 92 -1.70 -1.02 2.74
N PRO A 93 -2.58 -0.50 3.66
CA PRO A 93 -3.99 -0.80 3.62
C PRO A 93 -4.69 0.03 2.53
N PHE A 94 -5.60 -0.62 1.78
CA PHE A 94 -6.48 0.02 0.81
C PHE A 94 -7.93 -0.38 1.06
N GLN A 95 -8.85 0.56 0.85
CA GLN A 95 -10.29 0.27 0.87
C GLN A 95 -10.77 0.02 -0.55
N ILE A 96 -11.66 -0.97 -0.72
CA ILE A 96 -12.27 -1.33 -2.00
C ILE A 96 -13.47 -0.42 -2.26
N PRO A 97 -13.40 0.49 -3.25
CA PRO A 97 -14.47 1.46 -3.49
C PRO A 97 -15.51 0.98 -4.52
N SER A 98 -15.27 -0.13 -5.23
CA SER A 98 -16.10 -0.54 -6.35
C SER A 98 -16.32 -2.05 -6.40
N SER A 99 -17.39 -2.46 -7.07
CA SER A 99 -17.80 -3.86 -7.22
C SER A 99 -17.06 -4.63 -8.33
N SER A 100 -16.02 -4.06 -8.93
CA SER A 100 -15.36 -4.67 -10.11
C SER A 100 -14.60 -5.97 -9.81
N MET A 101 -14.33 -6.27 -8.53
CA MET A 101 -13.67 -7.49 -8.07
C MET A 101 -14.61 -8.45 -7.32
N VAL A 102 -15.90 -8.16 -7.29
CA VAL A 102 -16.92 -9.09 -6.76
C VAL A 102 -16.95 -10.35 -7.62
N PRO A 103 -17.03 -11.56 -7.05
CA PRO A 103 -17.32 -11.86 -5.65
C PRO A 103 -16.08 -11.95 -4.74
N THR A 104 -14.87 -11.87 -5.27
CA THR A 104 -13.63 -12.05 -4.50
C THR A 104 -13.41 -10.94 -3.46
N LEU A 105 -13.67 -9.68 -3.84
CA LEU A 105 -13.57 -8.52 -2.95
C LEU A 105 -14.89 -7.75 -3.00
N GLN A 106 -15.41 -7.42 -1.81
CA GLN A 106 -16.64 -6.66 -1.66
C GLN A 106 -16.35 -5.16 -1.54
N VAL A 107 -17.34 -4.32 -1.89
CA VAL A 107 -17.25 -2.88 -1.63
C VAL A 107 -17.20 -2.65 -0.12
N GLY A 108 -16.25 -1.86 0.34
CA GLY A 108 -16.03 -1.61 1.76
C GLY A 108 -14.97 -2.49 2.43
N ASP A 109 -14.51 -3.56 1.76
CA ASP A 109 -13.37 -4.35 2.24
C ASP A 109 -12.11 -3.49 2.39
N TYR A 110 -11.36 -3.74 3.47
CA TYR A 110 -10.01 -3.24 3.63
C TYR A 110 -9.02 -4.37 3.36
N ILE A 111 -8.21 -4.18 2.35
CA ILE A 111 -7.18 -5.12 1.94
C ILE A 111 -5.80 -4.67 2.40
N LEU A 112 -4.93 -5.63 2.65
CA LEU A 112 -3.51 -5.39 2.91
C LEU A 112 -2.71 -5.68 1.64
N VAL A 113 -1.98 -4.67 1.18
CA VAL A 113 -1.17 -4.75 -0.04
C VAL A 113 0.29 -4.88 0.32
N ASN A 114 0.91 -5.98 -0.12
CA ASN A 114 2.34 -6.24 -0.01
C ASN A 114 3.06 -5.52 -1.14
N LYS A 115 3.94 -4.59 -0.79
CA LYS A 115 4.68 -3.74 -1.75
C LYS A 115 6.06 -4.29 -2.10
N PHE A 116 6.59 -5.22 -1.34
CA PHE A 116 7.95 -5.72 -1.55
C PHE A 116 8.02 -7.00 -2.40
N ASN A 117 6.92 -7.76 -2.57
CA ASN A 117 6.94 -9.02 -3.34
C ASN A 117 7.54 -8.88 -4.74
N TYR A 118 7.34 -7.74 -5.38
CA TYR A 118 7.82 -7.49 -6.75
C TYR A 118 8.98 -6.51 -6.80
N GLY A 119 9.55 -6.17 -5.64
CA GLY A 119 10.73 -5.32 -5.48
C GLY A 119 10.48 -4.03 -4.74
N LEU A 120 11.54 -3.50 -4.17
CA LEU A 120 11.50 -2.24 -3.41
C LEU A 120 11.42 -1.05 -4.36
N ARG A 121 10.46 -0.16 -4.11
CA ARG A 121 10.29 1.09 -4.84
C ARG A 121 10.44 2.28 -3.89
N LEU A 122 11.11 3.32 -4.34
CA LEU A 122 11.23 4.54 -3.55
C LEU A 122 9.87 5.21 -3.39
N PRO A 123 9.54 5.72 -2.20
CA PRO A 123 8.36 6.55 -2.01
C PRO A 123 8.46 7.78 -2.93
N VAL A 124 7.33 8.34 -3.35
CA VAL A 124 7.22 9.53 -4.22
C VAL A 124 7.66 9.28 -5.66
N THR A 125 8.92 8.91 -5.94
CA THR A 125 9.44 8.70 -7.31
C THR A 125 9.01 7.38 -7.94
N ARG A 126 8.61 6.38 -7.13
CA ARG A 126 8.21 5.02 -7.54
C ARG A 126 9.32 4.25 -8.29
N THR A 127 10.54 4.76 -8.28
CA THR A 127 11.67 4.11 -8.93
C THR A 127 11.97 2.77 -8.24
N LYS A 128 11.98 1.68 -9.02
CA LYS A 128 12.33 0.34 -8.53
C LYS A 128 13.84 0.28 -8.29
N VAL A 129 14.25 0.15 -7.02
CA VAL A 129 15.68 0.08 -6.62
C VAL A 129 16.17 -1.36 -6.45
N TRP A 130 15.25 -2.28 -6.18
CA TRP A 130 15.57 -3.71 -6.03
C TRP A 130 14.46 -4.56 -6.63
N SER A 131 14.81 -5.54 -7.48
CA SER A 131 13.86 -6.51 -8.03
C SER A 131 13.88 -7.79 -7.20
N MET A 132 12.73 -8.26 -6.73
CA MET A 132 12.61 -9.46 -5.90
C MET A 132 11.76 -10.55 -6.56
N GLY A 133 10.78 -10.17 -7.38
CA GLY A 133 9.90 -11.08 -8.10
C GLY A 133 9.16 -10.37 -9.23
N SER A 134 8.25 -11.08 -9.85
CA SER A 134 7.34 -10.59 -10.88
C SER A 134 5.93 -11.09 -10.61
N PRO A 135 4.88 -10.33 -10.96
CA PRO A 135 3.50 -10.80 -10.85
C PRO A 135 3.25 -12.07 -11.64
N ASP A 136 2.50 -12.99 -11.06
CA ASP A 136 2.05 -14.21 -11.69
C ASP A 136 0.56 -14.12 -12.08
N ARG A 137 0.12 -15.04 -12.96
CA ARG A 137 -1.30 -15.17 -13.30
C ARG A 137 -2.08 -15.57 -12.06
N GLY A 138 -3.20 -14.87 -11.82
CA GLY A 138 -4.05 -15.08 -10.64
C GLY A 138 -3.79 -14.08 -9.52
N ASP A 139 -2.65 -13.40 -9.48
CA ASP A 139 -2.36 -12.40 -8.46
C ASP A 139 -3.34 -11.22 -8.54
N VAL A 140 -3.79 -10.75 -7.39
CA VAL A 140 -4.63 -9.55 -7.29
C VAL A 140 -3.75 -8.34 -7.04
N MET A 141 -3.74 -7.40 -7.97
CA MET A 141 -2.79 -6.30 -8.00
C MET A 141 -3.46 -4.95 -7.76
N VAL A 142 -2.81 -4.11 -6.95
CA VAL A 142 -3.07 -2.67 -6.90
C VAL A 142 -2.07 -1.96 -7.81
N PHE A 143 -2.56 -1.07 -8.66
CA PHE A 143 -1.75 -0.39 -9.66
C PHE A 143 -2.37 0.94 -10.08
N TYR A 144 -1.62 1.76 -10.83
CA TYR A 144 -2.11 2.95 -11.51
C TYR A 144 -2.49 2.59 -12.94
N PRO A 145 -3.76 2.77 -13.35
CA PRO A 145 -4.16 2.49 -14.72
C PRO A 145 -3.56 3.52 -15.71
N PRO A 146 -3.27 3.13 -16.97
CA PRO A 146 -2.62 4.00 -17.95
C PRO A 146 -3.34 5.33 -18.22
N HIS A 147 -4.66 5.39 -18.01
CA HIS A 147 -5.48 6.56 -18.24
C HIS A 147 -5.70 7.46 -17.01
N ALA A 148 -5.27 7.03 -15.80
CA ALA A 148 -5.56 7.74 -14.54
C ALA A 148 -4.43 7.56 -13.51
N ASN A 149 -3.35 8.29 -13.68
CA ASN A 149 -2.12 8.19 -12.85
C ASN A 149 -2.28 8.60 -11.37
N LYS A 150 -3.46 9.09 -10.97
CA LYS A 150 -3.73 9.55 -9.59
C LYS A 150 -4.72 8.68 -8.82
N GLN A 151 -5.24 7.63 -9.44
CA GLN A 151 -6.20 6.73 -8.81
C GLN A 151 -5.66 5.31 -8.82
N TYR A 152 -5.81 4.62 -7.71
CA TYR A 152 -5.48 3.20 -7.62
C TYR A 152 -6.62 2.36 -8.18
N TYR A 153 -6.26 1.37 -8.98
CA TYR A 153 -7.17 0.32 -9.42
C TYR A 153 -6.73 -1.01 -8.82
N ILE A 154 -7.68 -1.90 -8.63
CA ILE A 154 -7.42 -3.27 -8.21
C ILE A 154 -8.03 -4.22 -9.22
N LYS A 155 -7.22 -5.13 -9.76
CA LYS A 155 -7.62 -6.15 -10.73
C LYS A 155 -6.75 -7.40 -10.57
N ARG A 156 -7.20 -8.48 -11.19
CA ARG A 156 -6.45 -9.73 -11.26
C ARG A 156 -5.58 -9.80 -12.50
N VAL A 157 -4.36 -10.31 -12.35
CA VAL A 157 -3.45 -10.62 -13.45
C VAL A 157 -4.00 -11.82 -14.20
N ILE A 158 -4.37 -11.63 -15.46
CA ILE A 158 -4.83 -12.68 -16.36
C ILE A 158 -3.73 -13.08 -17.34
N GLY A 159 -2.89 -12.13 -17.74
CA GLY A 159 -1.78 -12.36 -18.63
C GLY A 159 -0.50 -11.68 -18.19
N ILE A 160 0.60 -12.43 -18.31
CA ILE A 160 1.98 -11.99 -18.06
C ILE A 160 2.70 -11.71 -19.39
N PRO A 161 3.87 -11.04 -19.39
CA PRO A 161 4.60 -10.73 -20.62
C PRO A 161 4.78 -11.95 -21.57
N GLY A 162 4.40 -11.79 -22.82
CA GLY A 162 4.45 -12.83 -23.86
C GLY A 162 3.17 -13.67 -24.03
N ASP A 163 2.23 -13.59 -23.09
CA ASP A 163 0.98 -14.34 -23.21
C ASP A 163 0.09 -13.85 -24.33
N ARG A 164 -0.56 -14.78 -24.98
CA ARG A 164 -1.69 -14.52 -25.89
C ARG A 164 -2.99 -14.75 -25.12
N ILE A 165 -3.72 -13.67 -24.85
CA ILE A 165 -5.01 -13.70 -24.16
C ILE A 165 -6.12 -13.61 -25.20
N GLN A 166 -7.11 -14.49 -25.11
CA GLN A 166 -8.31 -14.46 -25.92
C GLN A 166 -9.54 -14.55 -25.03
N TYR A 167 -10.55 -13.77 -25.34
CA TYR A 167 -11.83 -13.80 -24.65
C TYR A 167 -12.93 -13.84 -25.70
N ARG A 168 -13.63 -14.98 -25.80
CA ARG A 168 -14.67 -15.21 -26.79
C ARG A 168 -15.89 -15.83 -26.13
N ASN A 169 -17.06 -15.28 -26.41
CA ASN A 169 -18.30 -15.77 -25.82
C ASN A 169 -18.19 -15.97 -24.30
N LYS A 170 -17.58 -15.00 -23.61
CA LYS A 170 -17.32 -15.02 -22.15
C LYS A 170 -16.41 -16.17 -21.70
N ARG A 171 -15.66 -16.79 -22.60
CA ARG A 171 -14.62 -17.80 -22.29
C ARG A 171 -13.25 -17.18 -22.44
N LEU A 172 -12.43 -17.39 -21.40
CA LEU A 172 -11.04 -16.98 -21.38
C LEU A 172 -10.15 -18.12 -21.87
N SER A 173 -9.22 -17.81 -22.74
CA SER A 173 -8.13 -18.73 -23.07
C SER A 173 -6.79 -18.00 -23.02
N VAL A 174 -5.74 -18.72 -22.59
CA VAL A 174 -4.37 -18.23 -22.46
C VAL A 174 -3.47 -19.14 -23.25
N ASN A 175 -2.72 -18.58 -24.21
CA ASN A 175 -1.82 -19.31 -25.10
C ASN A 175 -2.50 -20.45 -25.86
N GLY A 176 -3.77 -20.24 -26.25
CA GLY A 176 -4.56 -21.23 -27.00
C GLY A 176 -5.18 -22.32 -26.15
N VAL A 177 -5.03 -22.28 -24.83
CA VAL A 177 -5.64 -23.23 -23.91
C VAL A 177 -6.77 -22.53 -23.15
N ASP A 178 -7.95 -23.11 -23.20
CA ASP A 178 -9.09 -22.59 -22.43
C ASP A 178 -8.79 -22.68 -20.93
N VAL A 179 -9.10 -21.61 -20.20
CA VAL A 179 -8.99 -21.59 -18.75
C VAL A 179 -10.14 -22.44 -18.17
N PRO A 180 -9.83 -23.49 -17.40
CA PRO A 180 -10.83 -24.30 -16.76
C PRO A 180 -11.75 -23.46 -15.89
N ARG A 181 -13.04 -23.71 -15.92
CA ARG A 181 -14.02 -23.04 -15.09
C ARG A 181 -15.14 -23.96 -14.65
N GLU A 182 -15.58 -23.78 -13.44
CA GLU A 182 -16.71 -24.48 -12.86
C GLU A 182 -17.78 -23.46 -12.44
N TRP A 183 -19.03 -23.72 -12.82
CA TRP A 183 -20.15 -22.91 -12.38
C TRP A 183 -20.66 -23.36 -11.02
N LEU A 184 -20.72 -22.45 -10.06
CA LEU A 184 -21.11 -22.76 -8.68
C LEU A 184 -22.56 -22.40 -8.40
N ALA A 185 -22.98 -21.22 -8.80
CA ALA A 185 -24.31 -20.73 -8.46
C ALA A 185 -24.80 -19.63 -9.43
N GLU A 186 -26.11 -19.44 -9.47
CA GLU A 186 -26.78 -18.27 -10.04
C GLU A 186 -27.29 -17.40 -8.89
N ILE A 187 -27.05 -16.07 -8.94
CA ILE A 187 -27.48 -15.17 -7.87
C ILE A 187 -28.98 -14.88 -8.03
N PRO A 188 -29.84 -15.30 -7.05
CA PRO A 188 -31.28 -15.11 -7.12
C PRO A 188 -31.66 -13.62 -7.20
N GLY A 189 -32.71 -13.31 -7.96
CA GLY A 189 -33.25 -11.96 -8.07
C GLY A 189 -32.41 -11.00 -8.93
N THR A 190 -31.29 -11.46 -9.45
CA THR A 190 -30.44 -10.68 -10.37
C THR A 190 -30.65 -11.11 -11.83
N ARG A 191 -30.10 -10.35 -12.76
CA ARG A 191 -30.23 -10.64 -14.21
C ARG A 191 -29.32 -11.81 -14.62
N ARG A 192 -29.58 -13.03 -14.13
CA ARG A 192 -28.80 -14.24 -14.44
C ARG A 192 -27.29 -14.04 -14.26
N ILE A 193 -26.90 -13.48 -13.12
CA ILE A 193 -25.47 -13.40 -12.75
C ILE A 193 -25.05 -14.78 -12.29
N GLN A 194 -24.09 -15.37 -12.98
CA GLN A 194 -23.50 -16.65 -12.62
C GLN A 194 -22.14 -16.44 -11.96
N VAL A 195 -21.93 -17.13 -10.85
CA VAL A 195 -20.66 -17.18 -10.12
C VAL A 195 -20.00 -18.51 -10.41
N GLY A 196 -18.71 -18.48 -10.71
CA GLY A 196 -17.92 -19.67 -10.97
C GLY A 196 -16.51 -19.58 -10.41
N LEU A 197 -15.79 -20.69 -10.48
CA LEU A 197 -14.36 -20.78 -10.24
C LEU A 197 -13.63 -20.78 -11.60
N GLU A 198 -12.56 -20.03 -11.69
CA GLU A 198 -11.58 -20.09 -12.80
C GLU A 198 -10.21 -20.49 -12.26
N GLU A 199 -9.51 -21.34 -13.02
CA GLU A 199 -8.16 -21.79 -12.72
C GLU A 199 -7.18 -21.28 -13.81
N PRO A 200 -6.70 -20.02 -13.71
CA PRO A 200 -5.65 -19.56 -14.58
C PRO A 200 -4.38 -20.33 -14.21
N ARG A 201 -3.96 -21.31 -14.94
CA ARG A 201 -2.71 -22.10 -14.91
C ARG A 201 -1.73 -21.95 -13.70
N SER A 202 -2.12 -21.36 -12.62
CA SER A 202 -1.47 -21.40 -11.34
C SER A 202 -2.36 -22.22 -10.43
N GLU A 203 -1.81 -22.91 -9.48
CA GLU A 203 -2.51 -23.77 -8.51
C GLU A 203 -3.58 -23.06 -7.65
N ARG A 204 -4.00 -21.86 -8.05
CA ARG A 204 -4.94 -21.00 -7.34
C ARG A 204 -6.18 -20.75 -8.17
N SER A 205 -7.25 -21.48 -7.85
CA SER A 205 -8.60 -21.14 -8.32
C SER A 205 -9.08 -19.83 -7.68
N HIS A 206 -9.87 -19.06 -8.41
CA HIS A 206 -10.51 -17.86 -7.89
C HIS A 206 -11.97 -17.74 -8.33
N LEU A 207 -12.76 -17.05 -7.53
CA LEU A 207 -14.13 -16.74 -7.87
C LEU A 207 -14.20 -15.66 -8.95
N PHE A 208 -15.14 -15.82 -9.86
CA PHE A 208 -15.50 -14.78 -10.84
C PHE A 208 -17.00 -14.77 -11.07
N GLN A 209 -17.52 -13.68 -11.61
CA GLN A 209 -18.91 -13.61 -12.02
C GLN A 209 -19.09 -13.02 -13.42
N VAL A 210 -20.15 -13.46 -14.10
CA VAL A 210 -20.57 -12.96 -15.39
C VAL A 210 -22.07 -12.67 -15.40
N ASP A 211 -22.50 -11.63 -16.10
CA ASP A 211 -23.90 -11.33 -16.39
C ASP A 211 -24.23 -11.89 -17.78
N GLN A 212 -24.94 -13.01 -17.84
CA GLN A 212 -25.27 -13.70 -19.10
C GLN A 212 -26.07 -12.83 -20.08
N MET A 213 -26.78 -11.83 -19.58
CA MET A 213 -27.59 -10.92 -20.41
C MET A 213 -26.79 -9.74 -20.97
N ARG A 214 -25.62 -9.46 -20.42
CA ARG A 214 -24.79 -8.34 -20.88
C ARG A 214 -23.91 -8.76 -22.05
N PRO A 215 -23.99 -8.06 -23.21
CA PRO A 215 -23.13 -8.37 -24.33
C PRO A 215 -21.66 -8.09 -23.97
N THR A 216 -20.78 -8.97 -24.41
CA THR A 216 -19.33 -8.82 -24.21
C THR A 216 -18.64 -8.84 -25.57
N ARG A 217 -17.68 -7.94 -25.74
CA ARG A 217 -16.87 -7.89 -26.96
C ARG A 217 -15.79 -8.96 -26.93
N ASP A 218 -15.71 -9.75 -27.99
CA ASP A 218 -14.60 -10.68 -28.21
C ASP A 218 -13.32 -9.91 -28.51
N PHE A 219 -12.20 -10.40 -28.00
CA PHE A 219 -10.89 -9.83 -28.27
C PHE A 219 -9.78 -10.88 -28.25
N SER A 220 -8.67 -10.52 -28.86
CA SER A 220 -7.40 -11.27 -28.77
C SER A 220 -6.27 -10.27 -28.68
N VAL A 221 -5.35 -10.48 -27.73
CA VAL A 221 -4.22 -9.60 -27.47
C VAL A 221 -3.00 -10.37 -27.05
N VAL A 222 -1.81 -9.93 -27.47
CA VAL A 222 -0.54 -10.42 -26.93
C VAL A 222 -0.02 -9.42 -25.91
N VAL A 223 0.34 -9.92 -24.74
CA VAL A 223 0.88 -9.09 -23.65
C VAL A 223 2.30 -8.68 -23.99
N ARG A 224 2.55 -7.37 -24.04
CA ARG A 224 3.86 -6.81 -24.38
C ARG A 224 4.91 -7.09 -23.29
N PRO A 225 6.19 -7.11 -23.62
CA PRO A 225 7.26 -7.16 -22.62
C PRO A 225 7.10 -6.04 -21.58
N GLY A 226 7.29 -6.38 -20.29
CA GLY A 226 7.17 -5.44 -19.18
C GLY A 226 5.74 -4.93 -18.92
N HIS A 227 4.71 -5.60 -19.44
CA HIS A 227 3.30 -5.25 -19.24
C HIS A 227 2.50 -6.45 -18.74
N TYR A 228 1.36 -6.16 -18.12
CA TYR A 228 0.42 -7.15 -17.61
C TYR A 228 -0.99 -6.87 -18.13
N PHE A 229 -1.75 -7.94 -18.36
CA PHE A 229 -3.15 -7.84 -18.76
C PHE A 229 -4.03 -8.13 -17.56
N MET A 230 -4.79 -7.13 -17.14
CA MET A 230 -5.58 -7.14 -15.91
C MET A 230 -7.06 -7.26 -16.21
N MET A 231 -7.78 -8.13 -15.48
CA MET A 231 -9.26 -8.17 -15.54
C MET A 231 -9.86 -8.13 -14.14
N GLY A 232 -11.05 -7.58 -14.04
CA GLY A 232 -11.86 -7.69 -12.82
C GLY A 232 -12.54 -9.05 -12.72
N ASP A 233 -12.74 -9.55 -11.51
CA ASP A 233 -13.46 -10.80 -11.27
C ASP A 233 -14.95 -10.65 -11.59
N ASN A 234 -15.50 -9.42 -11.48
CA ASN A 234 -16.82 -9.06 -12.01
C ASN A 234 -16.70 -8.75 -13.52
N ARG A 235 -16.61 -9.78 -14.34
CA ARG A 235 -16.25 -9.72 -15.75
C ARG A 235 -17.03 -8.70 -16.58
N ASP A 236 -18.32 -8.60 -16.39
CA ASP A 236 -19.18 -7.71 -17.17
C ASP A 236 -19.43 -6.35 -16.52
N ASN A 237 -18.93 -6.14 -15.29
CA ASN A 237 -19.03 -4.88 -14.55
C ASN A 237 -17.65 -4.38 -14.09
N SER A 238 -16.68 -4.44 -14.97
CA SER A 238 -15.31 -4.01 -14.70
C SER A 238 -14.77 -3.19 -15.87
N SER A 239 -14.26 -1.99 -15.54
CA SER A 239 -13.35 -1.26 -16.42
C SER A 239 -11.93 -1.76 -16.17
N ASP A 240 -11.36 -2.48 -17.13
CA ASP A 240 -10.07 -3.15 -17.00
C ASP A 240 -9.27 -3.13 -18.32
N SER A 241 -8.25 -3.96 -18.47
CA SER A 241 -7.37 -3.97 -19.65
C SER A 241 -8.09 -4.20 -20.98
N ARG A 242 -9.32 -4.70 -20.96
CA ARG A 242 -10.16 -4.81 -22.15
C ARG A 242 -10.60 -3.45 -22.68
N VAL A 243 -10.63 -2.43 -21.83
CA VAL A 243 -11.07 -1.07 -22.14
C VAL A 243 -9.89 -0.13 -22.35
N TRP A 244 -8.95 -0.09 -21.40
CA TRP A 244 -7.87 0.90 -21.36
C TRP A 244 -6.48 0.32 -21.67
N GLY A 245 -6.37 -0.99 -21.93
CA GLY A 245 -5.11 -1.62 -22.37
C GLY A 245 -4.29 -2.25 -21.26
N GLN A 246 -3.03 -2.53 -21.57
CA GLN A 246 -2.10 -3.26 -20.67
C GLN A 246 -1.44 -2.33 -19.67
N VAL A 247 -1.14 -2.83 -18.47
CA VAL A 247 -0.51 -2.09 -17.38
C VAL A 247 1.00 -2.29 -17.44
N PRO A 248 1.79 -1.22 -17.52
CA PRO A 248 3.25 -1.31 -17.38
C PRO A 248 3.65 -1.78 -15.97
N GLU A 249 4.70 -2.56 -15.85
CA GLU A 249 5.21 -3.04 -14.56
C GLU A 249 5.55 -1.90 -13.59
N GLN A 250 6.04 -0.78 -14.09
CA GLN A 250 6.38 0.39 -13.27
C GLN A 250 5.18 1.00 -12.54
N ASP A 251 3.96 0.78 -13.04
CA ASP A 251 2.72 1.32 -12.47
C ASP A 251 2.10 0.39 -11.42
N ILE A 252 2.67 -0.80 -11.20
CA ILE A 252 2.24 -1.74 -10.17
C ILE A 252 2.71 -1.24 -8.80
N VAL A 253 1.77 -1.19 -7.85
CA VAL A 253 2.02 -0.79 -6.45
C VAL A 253 2.37 -1.99 -5.59
N GLY A 254 1.60 -3.10 -5.70
CA GLY A 254 1.83 -4.32 -4.94
C GLY A 254 0.69 -5.33 -5.07
N GLU A 255 0.84 -6.45 -4.40
CA GLU A 255 -0.11 -7.56 -4.36
C GLU A 255 -1.05 -7.44 -3.16
N ALA A 256 -2.35 -7.60 -3.39
CA ALA A 256 -3.34 -7.73 -2.32
C ALA A 256 -3.25 -9.14 -1.72
N VAL A 257 -2.76 -9.25 -0.49
CA VAL A 257 -2.45 -10.55 0.15
C VAL A 257 -3.49 -10.98 1.17
N ALA A 258 -4.28 -10.06 1.72
CA ALA A 258 -5.30 -10.38 2.71
C ALA A 258 -6.41 -9.31 2.75
N ILE A 259 -7.62 -9.74 3.10
CA ILE A 259 -8.69 -8.86 3.60
C ILE A 259 -8.55 -8.86 5.12
N TRP A 260 -8.29 -7.72 5.74
CA TRP A 260 -8.08 -7.64 7.18
C TRP A 260 -9.27 -7.06 7.93
N MET A 261 -10.18 -6.35 7.22
CA MET A 261 -11.38 -5.79 7.80
C MET A 261 -12.48 -5.64 6.75
N HIS A 262 -13.71 -5.94 7.13
CA HIS A 262 -14.91 -5.64 6.37
C HIS A 262 -15.79 -4.68 7.18
N TRP A 263 -16.07 -3.48 6.67
CA TRP A 263 -16.73 -2.42 7.44
C TRP A 263 -18.14 -2.80 7.90
N GLU A 264 -18.91 -3.47 7.06
CA GLU A 264 -20.30 -3.86 7.39
C GLU A 264 -20.36 -4.91 8.49
N SER A 265 -19.38 -5.80 8.60
CA SER A 265 -19.35 -6.82 9.66
C SER A 265 -19.04 -6.27 11.06
N LEU A 266 -18.45 -5.06 11.15
CA LEU A 266 -18.19 -4.38 12.44
C LEU A 266 -19.46 -3.82 13.09
N PHE A 267 -20.52 -3.61 12.31
CA PHE A 267 -21.79 -3.03 12.79
C PHE A 267 -22.98 -4.01 12.69
N SER A 268 -22.78 -5.17 12.08
CA SER A 268 -23.75 -6.28 12.11
C SER A 268 -23.56 -7.09 13.40
N ILE A 269 -24.10 -6.57 14.50
CA ILE A 269 -24.38 -7.40 15.67
C ILE A 269 -25.56 -8.27 15.29
N PRO A 270 -25.48 -9.60 15.46
CA PRO A 270 -26.60 -10.51 15.15
C PRO A 270 -27.81 -10.27 16.02
#